data_b49694702f953fac738eb43030f16ec0
#
_entry.id   b49694702f953fac738eb43030f16ec0
#
_cell.length_a   1.000
_cell.length_b   1.000
_cell.length_c   1.000
_cell.angle_alpha   90.00
_cell.angle_beta   90.00
_cell.angle_gamma   90.00
#
_symmetry.space_group_name_H-M   'P 1'
#
loop_
_entity.id
_entity.type
_entity.pdbx_description
1 polymer ?
#
loop_
_entity_poly.entity_id
_entity_poly.type
_entity_poly.pdbx_seq_one_letter_code
_entity_poly.pdbx_strand_id
1 'polypeptide(L)'
;DNWTISLSSYYTMLQQTGSQGMITVNYGYARYSTGNNPVAQAAHLAADWVRFDNGRTKYWEIGNECNGTWEAGYRINTANNKDGQPEIITGTLYGQHVKVFIDSMRKAAQEIGKTIYIGSYILEAQPAAWQTATDQLWNAGVLPQVNSATDFYIIHSYYTPYQTNATASEILTTATDNTAAMMSFYKSGLTGAGNTIKPVALTEYNITSQGSKQQASFVNGMHALITMAEAVKNNYGLTCRWDLSNSYDNGNDHGLFNSGNEPGVVKWNPRPAFYYMYYFQKYIGDRMLKSTTVGGVLAYASSFTSGEKGVILVNKGILGETVNVTLQNATAGTKFYWYTLTGGTDNGEFSSKVFVNGNGPTEPTGGPSATYTTINANSALTSGGINVSVPARSVVYLIINK
;
A
#
# COMPACT_ATOMS: atom_id res chain seq x y z
N ASP A 1 -9.19 -25.53 0.46
CA ASP A 1 -10.11 -24.52 1.00
C ASP A 1 -10.66 -23.68 -0.15
N ASN A 2 -11.98 -23.62 -0.28
CA ASN A 2 -12.67 -22.95 -1.40
C ASN A 2 -12.58 -21.40 -1.38
N TRP A 3 -12.02 -20.83 -0.32
CA TRP A 3 -11.85 -19.38 -0.15
C TRP A 3 -10.46 -18.89 -0.54
N THR A 4 -9.53 -19.79 -0.81
CA THR A 4 -8.15 -19.43 -1.17
C THR A 4 -7.99 -19.29 -2.68
N ILE A 5 -7.12 -18.38 -3.11
CA ILE A 5 -6.68 -18.27 -4.49
C ILE A 5 -5.48 -19.18 -4.68
N SER A 6 -5.52 -20.07 -5.69
CA SER A 6 -4.38 -20.92 -5.99
C SER A 6 -3.19 -20.10 -6.48
N LEU A 7 -1.98 -20.59 -6.26
CA LEU A 7 -0.76 -19.95 -6.76
C LEU A 7 -0.77 -19.82 -8.30
N SER A 8 -1.35 -20.80 -9.00
CA SER A 8 -1.54 -20.73 -10.45
C SER A 8 -2.46 -19.57 -10.87
N SER A 9 -3.57 -19.35 -10.14
CA SER A 9 -4.47 -18.21 -10.39
C SER A 9 -3.79 -16.88 -10.10
N TYR A 10 -2.97 -16.81 -9.04
CA TYR A 10 -2.16 -15.64 -8.72
C TYR A 10 -1.19 -15.29 -9.86
N TYR A 11 -0.44 -16.27 -10.38
CA TYR A 11 0.46 -16.03 -11.52
C TYR A 11 -0.28 -15.61 -12.79
N THR A 12 -1.45 -16.21 -13.06
CA THR A 12 -2.30 -15.80 -14.18
C THR A 12 -2.74 -14.35 -14.05
N MET A 13 -3.15 -13.92 -12.86
CA MET A 13 -3.52 -12.54 -12.57
C MET A 13 -2.33 -11.58 -12.81
N LEU A 14 -1.15 -11.90 -12.30
CA LEU A 14 0.05 -11.08 -12.51
C LEU A 14 0.36 -10.92 -14.00
N GLN A 15 0.28 -12.01 -14.76
CA GLN A 15 0.51 -11.99 -16.21
C GLN A 15 -0.52 -11.13 -16.94
N GLN A 16 -1.80 -11.30 -16.63
CA GLN A 16 -2.91 -10.57 -17.28
C GLN A 16 -2.86 -9.06 -16.97
N THR A 17 -2.41 -8.70 -15.79
CA THR A 17 -2.32 -7.29 -15.36
C THR A 17 -0.97 -6.65 -15.67
N GLY A 18 0.02 -7.42 -16.13
CA GLY A 18 1.40 -6.95 -16.28
C GLY A 18 2.07 -6.54 -14.97
N SER A 19 1.58 -7.08 -13.85
CA SER A 19 2.04 -6.71 -12.52
C SER A 19 3.21 -7.57 -12.05
N GLN A 20 3.99 -7.05 -11.09
CA GLN A 20 5.00 -7.83 -10.35
C GLN A 20 4.39 -8.37 -9.06
N GLY A 21 4.76 -9.59 -8.70
CA GLY A 21 4.30 -10.22 -7.47
C GLY A 21 5.27 -10.08 -6.30
N MET A 22 4.72 -10.22 -5.11
CA MET A 22 5.45 -10.44 -3.87
C MET A 22 4.81 -11.62 -3.14
N ILE A 23 5.63 -12.49 -2.56
CA ILE A 23 5.17 -13.67 -1.81
C ILE A 23 5.71 -13.60 -0.40
N THR A 24 4.82 -13.74 0.58
CA THR A 24 5.16 -13.86 2.00
C THR A 24 5.29 -15.33 2.36
N VAL A 25 6.46 -15.75 2.86
CA VAL A 25 6.71 -17.13 3.29
C VAL A 25 6.36 -17.32 4.77
N ASN A 26 5.96 -18.52 5.14
CA ASN A 26 5.49 -18.84 6.49
C ASN A 26 6.65 -18.89 7.50
N TYR A 27 6.89 -17.78 8.20
CA TYR A 27 7.83 -17.71 9.31
C TYR A 27 7.31 -18.44 10.57
N GLY A 28 6.00 -18.42 10.83
CA GLY A 28 5.42 -19.05 12.01
C GLY A 28 5.84 -20.51 12.16
N TYR A 29 6.01 -21.24 11.06
CA TYR A 29 6.47 -22.63 11.07
C TYR A 29 7.85 -22.79 11.72
N ALA A 30 8.75 -21.83 11.60
CA ALA A 30 10.05 -21.83 12.29
C ALA A 30 9.92 -21.77 13.83
N ARG A 31 8.77 -21.31 14.33
CA ARG A 31 8.50 -21.16 15.75
C ARG A 31 7.74 -22.35 16.33
N TYR A 32 6.64 -22.76 15.73
CA TYR A 32 5.75 -23.76 16.29
C TYR A 32 5.99 -25.20 15.79
N SER A 33 6.88 -25.41 14.82
CA SER A 33 7.21 -26.76 14.36
C SER A 33 7.81 -27.61 15.51
N THR A 34 7.39 -28.87 15.55
CA THR A 34 7.86 -29.86 16.53
C THR A 34 9.04 -30.71 16.04
N GLY A 35 9.59 -30.40 14.87
CA GLY A 35 10.77 -31.05 14.30
C GLY A 35 12.05 -30.72 15.08
N ASN A 36 13.14 -31.44 14.83
CA ASN A 36 14.41 -31.26 15.54
C ASN A 36 15.10 -29.92 15.20
N ASN A 37 14.89 -29.39 13.98
CA ASN A 37 15.47 -28.15 13.50
C ASN A 37 14.40 -27.27 12.85
N PRO A 38 13.45 -26.72 13.61
CA PRO A 38 12.28 -26.03 13.06
C PRO A 38 12.63 -24.85 12.16
N VAL A 39 13.65 -24.06 12.50
CA VAL A 39 14.10 -22.92 11.69
C VAL A 39 14.64 -23.37 10.33
N ALA A 40 15.51 -24.38 10.32
CA ALA A 40 16.06 -24.92 9.08
C ALA A 40 14.98 -25.57 8.20
N GLN A 41 14.00 -26.26 8.80
CA GLN A 41 12.86 -26.85 8.09
C GLN A 41 11.98 -25.78 7.45
N ALA A 42 11.67 -24.72 8.16
CA ALA A 42 10.87 -23.60 7.64
C ALA A 42 11.63 -22.85 6.52
N ALA A 43 12.91 -22.61 6.70
CA ALA A 43 13.76 -21.99 5.68
C ALA A 43 13.89 -22.86 4.42
N HIS A 44 13.95 -24.21 4.58
CA HIS A 44 13.94 -25.14 3.45
C HIS A 44 12.61 -25.10 2.69
N LEU A 45 11.49 -25.08 3.41
CA LEU A 45 10.18 -24.92 2.78
C LEU A 45 10.08 -23.60 1.99
N ALA A 46 10.59 -22.49 2.53
CA ALA A 46 10.67 -21.22 1.82
C ALA A 46 11.54 -21.30 0.55
N ALA A 47 12.65 -22.04 0.61
CA ALA A 47 13.51 -22.32 -0.54
C ALA A 47 12.80 -23.17 -1.61
N ASP A 48 11.96 -24.12 -1.20
CA ASP A 48 11.14 -24.92 -2.13
C ASP A 48 10.09 -24.07 -2.83
N TRP A 49 9.52 -23.07 -2.14
CA TRP A 49 8.65 -22.07 -2.77
C TRP A 49 9.39 -21.28 -3.85
N VAL A 50 10.63 -20.86 -3.60
CA VAL A 50 11.47 -20.18 -4.61
C VAL A 50 11.72 -21.06 -5.83
N ARG A 51 12.05 -22.35 -5.61
CA ARG A 51 12.24 -23.33 -6.72
C ARG A 51 10.96 -23.51 -7.53
N PHE A 52 9.83 -23.69 -6.86
CA PHE A 52 8.52 -23.83 -7.50
C PHE A 52 8.12 -22.57 -8.27
N ASP A 53 8.34 -21.39 -7.70
CA ASP A 53 8.07 -20.10 -8.34
C ASP A 53 8.87 -19.93 -9.64
N ASN A 54 10.09 -20.43 -9.67
CA ASN A 54 10.97 -20.41 -10.84
C ASN A 54 11.17 -19.02 -11.47
N GLY A 55 11.22 -17.97 -10.63
CA GLY A 55 11.48 -16.59 -11.03
C GLY A 55 10.27 -15.85 -11.61
N ARG A 56 9.04 -16.34 -11.42
CA ARG A 56 7.79 -15.63 -11.71
C ARG A 56 7.58 -14.46 -10.75
N THR A 57 8.10 -14.57 -9.52
CA THR A 57 8.08 -13.53 -8.49
C THR A 57 9.52 -13.15 -8.11
N LYS A 58 9.78 -11.85 -8.03
CA LYS A 58 11.10 -11.32 -7.64
C LYS A 58 11.20 -10.95 -6.17
N TYR A 59 10.10 -10.55 -5.55
CA TYR A 59 10.07 -9.99 -4.20
C TYR A 59 9.46 -10.98 -3.20
N TRP A 60 10.11 -11.11 -2.05
CA TRP A 60 9.76 -12.08 -1.02
C TRP A 60 9.79 -11.44 0.36
N GLU A 61 8.82 -11.77 1.18
CA GLU A 61 8.73 -11.38 2.59
C GLU A 61 8.91 -12.60 3.48
N ILE A 62 9.58 -12.43 4.62
CA ILE A 62 9.72 -13.51 5.60
C ILE A 62 8.81 -13.24 6.78
N GLY A 63 7.65 -13.92 6.77
CA GLY A 63 6.60 -13.76 7.77
C GLY A 63 5.77 -12.48 7.60
N ASN A 64 4.66 -12.44 8.31
CA ASN A 64 3.74 -11.32 8.41
C ASN A 64 3.70 -10.83 9.85
N GLU A 65 3.85 -9.55 10.11
CA GLU A 65 3.68 -8.90 11.43
C GLU A 65 4.15 -9.74 12.64
N CYS A 66 5.32 -10.36 12.53
CA CYS A 66 5.78 -11.42 13.45
C CYS A 66 5.89 -10.98 14.92
N ASN A 67 5.87 -9.67 15.21
CA ASN A 67 5.78 -9.08 16.55
C ASN A 67 4.37 -9.15 17.15
N GLY A 68 3.34 -9.34 16.32
CA GLY A 68 1.93 -9.26 16.70
C GLY A 68 1.46 -10.46 17.53
N THR A 69 0.73 -10.20 18.61
CA THR A 69 0.19 -11.25 19.49
C THR A 69 -0.83 -12.16 18.80
N TRP A 70 -1.35 -11.74 17.63
CA TRP A 70 -2.30 -12.48 16.78
C TRP A 70 -1.61 -13.43 15.82
N GLU A 71 -0.30 -13.30 15.61
CA GLU A 71 0.43 -14.09 14.63
C GLU A 71 0.86 -15.45 15.15
N ALA A 72 0.75 -16.46 14.28
CA ALA A 72 1.25 -17.79 14.55
C ALA A 72 2.79 -17.75 14.71
N GLY A 73 3.26 -18.17 15.88
CA GLY A 73 4.69 -18.12 16.22
C GLY A 73 5.09 -16.96 17.13
N TYR A 74 4.18 -16.00 17.42
CA TYR A 74 4.42 -15.03 18.50
C TYR A 74 4.69 -15.73 19.83
N ARG A 75 3.79 -16.65 20.22
CA ARG A 75 3.91 -17.49 21.42
C ARG A 75 3.93 -18.96 21.03
N ILE A 76 4.86 -19.71 21.57
CA ILE A 76 4.97 -21.16 21.35
C ILE A 76 4.91 -21.94 22.67
N ASN A 77 4.53 -23.22 22.57
CA ASN A 77 4.69 -24.14 23.69
C ASN A 77 6.13 -24.69 23.69
N THR A 78 6.94 -24.22 24.64
CA THR A 78 8.35 -24.58 24.75
C THR A 78 8.57 -26.08 25.04
N ALA A 79 7.58 -26.78 25.61
CA ALA A 79 7.67 -28.21 25.81
C ALA A 79 7.69 -29.02 24.49
N ASN A 80 7.10 -28.47 23.43
CA ASN A 80 7.08 -29.08 22.10
C ASN A 80 8.24 -28.62 21.21
N ASN A 81 8.93 -27.54 21.60
CA ASN A 81 10.04 -26.97 20.85
C ASN A 81 11.35 -27.72 21.18
N LYS A 82 12.07 -28.15 20.15
CA LYS A 82 13.25 -29.00 20.31
C LYS A 82 14.58 -28.27 20.11
N ASP A 83 14.57 -26.99 19.73
CA ASP A 83 15.77 -26.19 19.53
C ASP A 83 15.95 -25.08 20.59
N GLY A 84 15.19 -25.15 21.69
CA GLY A 84 15.36 -24.28 22.85
C GLY A 84 14.92 -22.83 22.62
N GLN A 85 14.01 -22.57 21.68
CA GLN A 85 13.50 -21.22 21.45
C GLN A 85 12.68 -20.71 22.67
N PRO A 86 12.72 -19.41 22.96
CA PRO A 86 11.91 -18.83 24.01
C PRO A 86 10.41 -18.87 23.67
N GLU A 87 9.55 -18.87 24.69
CA GLU A 87 8.10 -18.88 24.52
C GLU A 87 7.62 -17.72 23.66
N ILE A 88 8.05 -16.50 23.99
CA ILE A 88 7.68 -15.27 23.28
C ILE A 88 8.81 -14.90 22.31
N ILE A 89 8.42 -14.53 21.10
CA ILE A 89 9.37 -14.05 20.08
C ILE A 89 10.01 -12.72 20.49
N THR A 90 11.24 -12.49 20.04
CA THR A 90 11.92 -11.20 20.14
C THR A 90 12.40 -10.77 18.77
N GLY A 91 12.60 -9.46 18.56
CA GLY A 91 13.18 -8.95 17.31
C GLY A 91 14.56 -9.54 17.01
N THR A 92 15.38 -9.78 18.04
CA THR A 92 16.69 -10.43 17.89
C THR A 92 16.55 -11.86 17.34
N LEU A 93 15.64 -12.65 17.91
CA LEU A 93 15.40 -14.02 17.47
C LEU A 93 14.86 -14.06 16.03
N TYR A 94 13.87 -13.22 15.73
CA TYR A 94 13.36 -13.09 14.37
C TYR A 94 14.47 -12.75 13.38
N GLY A 95 15.27 -11.74 13.67
CA GLY A 95 16.38 -11.32 12.79
C GLY A 95 17.45 -12.40 12.60
N GLN A 96 17.73 -13.23 13.62
CA GLN A 96 18.63 -14.39 13.51
C GLN A 96 18.03 -15.45 12.57
N HIS A 97 16.76 -15.77 12.72
CA HIS A 97 16.07 -16.74 11.89
C HIS A 97 15.96 -16.27 10.44
N VAL A 98 15.64 -14.99 10.23
CA VAL A 98 15.55 -14.38 8.89
C VAL A 98 16.82 -14.61 8.07
N LYS A 99 18.01 -14.55 8.67
CA LYS A 99 19.27 -14.84 7.96
C LYS A 99 19.28 -16.27 7.42
N VAL A 100 18.80 -17.24 8.21
CA VAL A 100 18.72 -18.65 7.78
C VAL A 100 17.77 -18.83 6.59
N PHE A 101 16.63 -18.12 6.62
CA PHE A 101 15.69 -18.09 5.48
C PHE A 101 16.34 -17.48 4.25
N ILE A 102 16.95 -16.30 4.39
CA ILE A 102 17.60 -15.58 3.28
C ILE A 102 18.67 -16.47 2.63
N ASP A 103 19.54 -17.10 3.41
CA ASP A 103 20.60 -17.97 2.90
C ASP A 103 20.03 -19.17 2.13
N SER A 104 18.98 -19.81 2.69
CA SER A 104 18.31 -20.95 2.07
C SER A 104 17.59 -20.56 0.76
N MET A 105 16.85 -19.46 0.76
CA MET A 105 16.13 -18.96 -0.40
C MET A 105 17.07 -18.47 -1.51
N ARG A 106 18.15 -17.77 -1.17
CA ARG A 106 19.18 -17.35 -2.14
C ARG A 106 19.89 -18.52 -2.79
N LYS A 107 20.19 -19.57 -2.00
CA LYS A 107 20.75 -20.81 -2.56
C LYS A 107 19.80 -21.44 -3.57
N ALA A 108 18.51 -21.54 -3.23
CA ALA A 108 17.50 -22.04 -4.16
C ALA A 108 17.38 -21.19 -5.43
N ALA A 109 17.41 -19.87 -5.31
CA ALA A 109 17.40 -18.95 -6.44
C ALA A 109 18.63 -19.13 -7.34
N GLN A 110 19.81 -19.32 -6.75
CA GLN A 110 21.04 -19.60 -7.49
C GLN A 110 20.97 -20.95 -8.24
N GLU A 111 20.43 -21.99 -7.61
CA GLU A 111 20.24 -23.33 -8.22
C GLU A 111 19.39 -23.27 -9.49
N ILE A 112 18.37 -22.40 -9.52
CA ILE A 112 17.48 -22.22 -10.68
C ILE A 112 17.90 -21.06 -11.60
N GLY A 113 19.05 -20.41 -11.35
CA GLY A 113 19.57 -19.31 -12.17
C GLY A 113 18.69 -18.05 -12.14
N LYS A 114 18.04 -17.73 -11.02
CA LYS A 114 17.15 -16.57 -10.84
C LYS A 114 17.66 -15.60 -9.78
N THR A 115 17.28 -14.34 -9.92
CA THR A 115 17.52 -13.29 -8.91
C THR A 115 16.24 -13.02 -8.15
N ILE A 116 16.32 -13.02 -6.82
CA ILE A 116 15.24 -12.65 -5.92
C ILE A 116 15.71 -11.57 -4.95
N TYR A 117 14.76 -10.79 -4.44
CA TYR A 117 14.96 -9.78 -3.40
C TYR A 117 14.12 -10.14 -2.19
N ILE A 118 14.73 -10.12 -1.00
CA ILE A 118 14.12 -10.63 0.22
C ILE A 118 14.06 -9.51 1.25
N GLY A 119 12.86 -9.23 1.74
CA GLY A 119 12.55 -8.21 2.74
C GLY A 119 12.43 -8.76 4.14
N SER A 120 12.79 -7.92 5.12
CA SER A 120 12.63 -8.20 6.55
C SER A 120 11.66 -7.20 7.18
N TYR A 121 10.72 -7.70 7.97
CA TYR A 121 9.71 -6.90 8.63
C TYR A 121 10.26 -6.12 9.82
N ILE A 122 9.92 -4.84 9.90
CA ILE A 122 10.19 -3.92 11.02
C ILE A 122 8.96 -3.07 11.31
N LEU A 123 8.92 -2.44 12.48
CA LEU A 123 7.85 -1.50 12.82
C LEU A 123 8.10 -0.14 12.16
N GLU A 124 7.01 0.48 11.74
CA GLU A 124 6.96 1.75 11.01
C GLU A 124 7.04 3.00 11.90
N ALA A 125 6.79 2.83 13.19
CA ALA A 125 6.76 3.90 14.18
C ALA A 125 7.24 3.43 15.55
N GLN A 126 7.50 4.37 16.46
CA GLN A 126 7.77 4.05 17.86
C GLN A 126 6.53 3.45 18.50
N PRO A 127 6.60 2.23 19.05
CA PRO A 127 5.47 1.63 19.76
C PRO A 127 5.00 2.48 20.93
N ALA A 128 3.69 2.55 21.11
CA ALA A 128 3.10 3.21 22.26
C ALA A 128 3.41 2.46 23.56
N ALA A 129 3.49 3.18 24.67
CA ALA A 129 3.94 2.61 25.97
C ALA A 129 3.09 1.41 26.47
N TRP A 130 1.86 1.28 26.00
CA TRP A 130 0.97 0.16 26.36
C TRP A 130 1.17 -1.11 25.50
N GLN A 131 1.90 -1.01 24.38
CA GLN A 131 2.20 -2.16 23.53
C GLN A 131 3.17 -3.12 24.22
N THR A 132 3.30 -4.32 23.67
CA THR A 132 4.08 -5.40 24.29
C THR A 132 5.57 -5.07 24.42
N ALA A 133 6.26 -5.77 25.30
CA ALA A 133 7.72 -5.67 25.39
C ALA A 133 8.40 -6.11 24.07
N THR A 134 7.77 -7.04 23.33
CA THR A 134 8.23 -7.44 22.00
C THR A 134 8.18 -6.26 21.03
N ASP A 135 7.07 -5.52 20.98
CA ASP A 135 6.95 -4.33 20.13
C ASP A 135 7.98 -3.28 20.51
N GLN A 136 8.11 -2.96 21.81
CA GLN A 136 9.03 -1.93 22.28
C GLN A 136 10.49 -2.18 21.86
N LEU A 137 10.90 -3.43 21.72
CA LEU A 137 12.27 -3.83 21.44
C LEU A 137 12.44 -4.42 20.02
N TRP A 138 11.38 -4.43 19.20
CA TRP A 138 11.40 -5.12 17.92
C TRP A 138 12.49 -4.62 16.98
N ASN A 139 12.46 -3.34 16.60
CA ASN A 139 13.43 -2.78 15.66
C ASN A 139 14.87 -2.81 16.23
N ALA A 140 15.04 -2.55 17.52
CA ALA A 140 16.35 -2.64 18.17
C ALA A 140 16.93 -4.07 18.12
N GLY A 141 16.08 -5.09 18.14
CA GLY A 141 16.48 -6.48 18.00
C GLY A 141 16.74 -6.90 16.56
N VAL A 142 15.85 -6.53 15.62
CA VAL A 142 15.92 -6.94 14.21
C VAL A 142 17.08 -6.29 13.47
N LEU A 143 17.20 -4.96 13.54
CA LEU A 143 18.09 -4.18 12.69
C LEU A 143 19.55 -4.64 12.74
N PRO A 144 20.17 -4.88 13.93
CA PRO A 144 21.55 -5.35 13.99
C PRO A 144 21.77 -6.73 13.35
N GLN A 145 20.71 -7.55 13.28
CA GLN A 145 20.82 -8.92 12.77
C GLN A 145 20.80 -8.99 11.24
N VAL A 146 19.98 -8.15 10.58
CA VAL A 146 19.62 -8.32 9.16
C VAL A 146 20.33 -7.38 8.19
N ASN A 147 21.09 -6.39 8.67
CA ASN A 147 21.69 -5.33 7.84
C ASN A 147 22.39 -5.83 6.57
N SER A 148 23.26 -6.82 6.69
CA SER A 148 24.01 -7.36 5.55
C SER A 148 23.22 -8.38 4.72
N ALA A 149 22.14 -8.92 5.25
CA ALA A 149 21.40 -10.03 4.66
C ALA A 149 20.19 -9.58 3.84
N THR A 150 19.33 -8.70 4.39
CA THR A 150 18.10 -8.26 3.72
C THR A 150 18.37 -7.33 2.53
N ASP A 151 17.51 -7.36 1.51
CA ASP A 151 17.61 -6.47 0.34
C ASP A 151 16.79 -5.19 0.54
N PHE A 152 15.68 -5.27 1.27
CA PHE A 152 14.79 -4.15 1.62
C PHE A 152 14.12 -4.40 2.97
N TYR A 153 13.47 -3.38 3.50
CA TYR A 153 12.69 -3.51 4.73
C TYR A 153 11.19 -3.41 4.43
N ILE A 154 10.40 -4.03 5.28
CA ILE A 154 8.95 -4.13 5.16
C ILE A 154 8.33 -3.45 6.36
N ILE A 155 7.33 -2.61 6.11
CA ILE A 155 6.49 -1.99 7.12
C ILE A 155 5.02 -2.11 6.74
N HIS A 156 4.15 -2.15 7.75
CA HIS A 156 2.70 -2.08 7.61
C HIS A 156 2.18 -0.85 8.34
N SER A 157 1.09 -0.27 7.88
CA SER A 157 0.45 0.82 8.60
C SER A 157 -1.04 0.92 8.36
N TYR A 158 -1.81 0.96 9.45
CA TYR A 158 -3.20 1.39 9.45
C TYR A 158 -3.26 2.80 10.01
N TYR A 159 -3.53 3.76 9.15
CA TYR A 159 -3.34 5.20 9.36
C TYR A 159 -4.23 5.85 10.40
N THR A 160 -5.32 5.17 10.82
CA THR A 160 -6.25 5.63 11.84
C THR A 160 -6.27 4.67 13.03
N PRO A 161 -6.71 5.08 14.21
CA PRO A 161 -6.76 4.22 15.39
C PRO A 161 -7.64 2.97 15.17
N TYR A 162 -7.21 1.86 15.72
CA TYR A 162 -7.87 0.56 15.54
C TYR A 162 -9.35 0.60 15.92
N GLN A 163 -10.21 0.16 15.01
CA GLN A 163 -11.67 0.08 15.15
C GLN A 163 -12.35 1.38 15.66
N THR A 164 -11.80 2.53 15.29
CA THR A 164 -12.42 3.82 15.59
C THR A 164 -12.75 4.57 14.31
N ASN A 165 -13.74 5.44 14.38
CA ASN A 165 -14.06 6.36 13.30
C ASN A 165 -13.32 7.68 13.51
N ALA A 166 -12.65 8.16 12.48
CA ALA A 166 -12.02 9.46 12.42
C ALA A 166 -12.84 10.42 11.52
N THR A 167 -12.63 11.71 11.64
CA THR A 167 -13.20 12.68 10.69
C THR A 167 -12.55 12.53 9.31
N ALA A 168 -13.25 12.94 8.26
CA ALA A 168 -12.69 12.94 6.92
C ALA A 168 -11.38 13.77 6.83
N SER A 169 -11.32 14.87 7.57
CA SER A 169 -10.14 15.73 7.64
C SER A 169 -8.93 15.01 8.28
N GLU A 170 -9.15 14.30 9.37
CA GLU A 170 -8.11 13.49 10.02
C GLU A 170 -7.63 12.39 9.10
N ILE A 171 -8.54 11.60 8.51
CA ILE A 171 -8.19 10.54 7.55
C ILE A 171 -7.29 11.07 6.43
N LEU A 172 -7.67 12.17 5.79
CA LEU A 172 -6.91 12.75 4.68
C LEU A 172 -5.59 13.39 5.11
N THR A 173 -5.48 13.81 6.38
CA THR A 173 -4.25 14.37 6.94
C THR A 173 -3.25 13.27 7.29
N THR A 174 -3.71 12.15 7.84
CA THR A 174 -2.80 11.03 8.15
C THR A 174 -2.06 10.53 6.91
N ALA A 175 -2.68 10.53 5.73
CA ALA A 175 -2.04 10.10 4.50
C ALA A 175 -0.76 10.90 4.16
N THR A 176 -0.74 12.21 4.46
CA THR A 176 0.45 13.06 4.28
C THR A 176 1.43 12.88 5.44
N ASP A 177 0.95 13.05 6.65
CA ASP A 177 1.80 13.22 7.83
C ASP A 177 2.43 11.90 8.27
N ASN A 178 1.63 10.82 8.33
CA ASN A 178 2.14 9.52 8.75
C ASN A 178 3.10 8.94 7.69
N THR A 179 2.82 9.10 6.38
CA THR A 179 3.73 8.61 5.34
C THR A 179 5.11 9.27 5.43
N ALA A 180 5.15 10.57 5.66
CA ALA A 180 6.41 11.29 5.85
C ALA A 180 7.10 10.92 7.18
N ALA A 181 6.32 10.80 8.28
CA ALA A 181 6.84 10.44 9.59
C ALA A 181 7.44 9.02 9.62
N MET A 182 6.76 8.04 9.02
CA MET A 182 7.26 6.66 8.91
C MET A 182 8.61 6.61 8.17
N MET A 183 8.75 7.32 7.05
CA MET A 183 10.03 7.38 6.34
C MET A 183 11.13 8.03 7.18
N SER A 184 10.82 9.05 7.94
CA SER A 184 11.77 9.71 8.86
C SER A 184 12.18 8.77 10.00
N PHE A 185 11.23 8.09 10.62
CA PHE A 185 11.47 7.09 11.66
C PHE A 185 12.33 5.93 11.14
N TYR A 186 11.98 5.40 9.97
CA TYR A 186 12.73 4.36 9.29
C TYR A 186 14.20 4.74 9.07
N LYS A 187 14.46 5.90 8.47
CA LYS A 187 15.84 6.37 8.20
C LYS A 187 16.62 6.60 9.49
N SER A 188 15.99 7.20 10.50
CA SER A 188 16.63 7.44 11.80
C SER A 188 16.96 6.14 12.53
N GLY A 189 16.06 5.16 12.50
CA GLY A 189 16.26 3.84 13.09
C GLY A 189 17.42 3.08 12.46
N LEU A 190 17.52 3.06 11.13
CA LEU A 190 18.63 2.44 10.42
C LEU A 190 19.96 3.13 10.74
N THR A 191 20.00 4.46 10.65
CA THR A 191 21.21 5.24 10.94
C THR A 191 21.66 5.03 12.39
N GLY A 192 20.73 5.06 13.34
CA GLY A 192 21.00 4.81 14.76
C GLY A 192 21.54 3.41 15.04
N ALA A 193 21.13 2.41 14.27
CA ALA A 193 21.63 1.04 14.34
C ALA A 193 22.95 0.81 13.55
N GLY A 194 23.49 1.83 12.89
CA GLY A 194 24.65 1.70 12.01
C GLY A 194 24.36 0.93 10.71
N ASN A 195 23.10 0.84 10.32
CA ASN A 195 22.67 0.11 9.13
C ASN A 195 22.70 1.00 7.88
N THR A 196 22.96 0.37 6.72
CA THR A 196 22.79 1.01 5.42
C THR A 196 21.32 1.27 5.14
N ILE A 197 20.97 2.47 4.66
CA ILE A 197 19.62 2.78 4.20
C ILE A 197 19.34 2.00 2.91
N LYS A 198 18.34 1.13 2.96
CA LYS A 198 17.86 0.30 1.86
C LYS A 198 16.47 0.74 1.42
N PRO A 199 15.92 0.24 0.32
CA PRO A 199 14.52 0.48 0.00
C PRO A 199 13.58 0.01 1.14
N VAL A 200 12.46 0.73 1.32
CA VAL A 200 11.39 0.30 2.22
C VAL A 200 10.12 0.06 1.41
N ALA A 201 9.44 -1.04 1.71
CA ALA A 201 8.16 -1.43 1.12
C ALA A 201 7.06 -1.29 2.18
N LEU A 202 6.02 -0.51 1.88
CA LEU A 202 4.79 -0.46 2.65
C LEU A 202 3.84 -1.51 2.07
N THR A 203 4.01 -2.76 2.48
CA THR A 203 3.35 -3.91 1.86
C THR A 203 1.92 -4.12 2.34
N GLU A 204 1.53 -3.40 3.38
CA GLU A 204 0.15 -3.36 3.82
C GLU A 204 -0.19 -1.97 4.36
N TYR A 205 -1.22 -1.34 3.79
CA TYR A 205 -1.75 -0.10 4.34
C TYR A 205 -3.24 0.07 4.08
N ASN A 206 -3.92 0.68 5.03
CA ASN A 206 -5.29 1.17 4.91
C ASN A 206 -5.60 2.11 6.10
N ILE A 207 -6.87 2.48 6.24
CA ILE A 207 -7.44 2.98 7.50
C ILE A 207 -8.15 1.83 8.22
N THR A 208 -8.30 1.93 9.54
CA THR A 208 -9.29 1.14 10.28
C THR A 208 -10.55 1.95 10.49
N SER A 209 -11.64 1.30 10.84
CA SER A 209 -12.88 1.97 11.22
C SER A 209 -13.77 1.06 12.05
N GLN A 210 -14.77 1.64 12.69
CA GLN A 210 -15.88 0.90 13.28
C GLN A 210 -17.08 0.99 12.32
N GLY A 211 -17.45 -0.13 11.73
CA GLY A 211 -18.46 -0.20 10.67
C GLY A 211 -17.89 0.11 9.29
N SER A 212 -18.64 -0.21 8.25
CA SER A 212 -18.19 -0.18 6.84
C SER A 212 -18.16 1.21 6.20
N LYS A 213 -18.70 2.24 6.86
CA LYS A 213 -18.91 3.56 6.23
C LYS A 213 -17.62 4.26 5.80
N GLN A 214 -16.56 4.16 6.58
CA GLN A 214 -15.32 4.88 6.27
C GLN A 214 -14.45 4.13 5.29
N GLN A 215 -14.26 2.84 5.47
CA GLN A 215 -13.38 2.04 4.61
C GLN A 215 -13.90 1.89 3.17
N ALA A 216 -15.22 1.80 3.00
CA ALA A 216 -15.86 1.73 1.69
C ALA A 216 -16.21 3.12 1.11
N SER A 217 -15.72 4.22 1.68
CA SER A 217 -16.04 5.59 1.29
C SER A 217 -15.11 6.16 0.23
N PHE A 218 -15.57 7.23 -0.45
CA PHE A 218 -14.72 7.99 -1.36
C PHE A 218 -13.58 8.70 -0.64
N VAL A 219 -13.75 9.07 0.63
CA VAL A 219 -12.68 9.66 1.45
C VAL A 219 -11.54 8.66 1.63
N ASN A 220 -11.83 7.37 1.86
CA ASN A 220 -10.78 6.34 1.87
C ASN A 220 -10.14 6.14 0.49
N GLY A 221 -10.90 6.35 -0.59
CA GLY A 221 -10.34 6.39 -1.93
C GLY A 221 -9.34 7.54 -2.12
N MET A 222 -9.68 8.74 -1.66
CA MET A 222 -8.76 9.88 -1.63
C MET A 222 -7.53 9.60 -0.75
N HIS A 223 -7.73 9.00 0.44
CA HIS A 223 -6.63 8.60 1.33
C HIS A 223 -5.67 7.65 0.63
N ALA A 224 -6.18 6.61 -0.03
CA ALA A 224 -5.34 5.65 -0.76
C ALA A 224 -4.48 6.33 -1.83
N LEU A 225 -5.06 7.26 -2.59
CA LEU A 225 -4.34 8.05 -3.59
C LEU A 225 -3.25 8.92 -2.96
N ILE A 226 -3.58 9.67 -1.90
CA ILE A 226 -2.61 10.56 -1.23
C ILE A 226 -1.45 9.72 -0.68
N THR A 227 -1.75 8.59 -0.04
CA THR A 227 -0.72 7.67 0.47
C THR A 227 0.24 7.22 -0.62
N MET A 228 -0.26 6.80 -1.79
CA MET A 228 0.58 6.43 -2.92
C MET A 228 1.45 7.60 -3.41
N ALA A 229 0.86 8.79 -3.57
CA ALA A 229 1.58 9.98 -4.02
C ALA A 229 2.67 10.41 -3.03
N GLU A 230 2.35 10.42 -1.73
CA GLU A 230 3.31 10.72 -0.68
C GLU A 230 4.39 9.63 -0.55
N ALA A 231 4.06 8.36 -0.79
CA ALA A 231 5.04 7.29 -0.81
C ALA A 231 6.06 7.50 -1.93
N VAL A 232 5.63 7.85 -3.15
CA VAL A 232 6.55 8.21 -4.24
C VAL A 232 7.40 9.42 -3.86
N LYS A 233 6.79 10.47 -3.32
CA LYS A 233 7.47 11.71 -2.89
C LYS A 233 8.52 11.46 -1.80
N ASN A 234 8.26 10.52 -0.90
CA ASN A 234 9.15 10.15 0.20
C ASN A 234 10.11 8.99 -0.14
N ASN A 235 10.15 8.55 -1.41
CA ASN A 235 11.04 7.49 -1.92
C ASN A 235 10.81 6.11 -1.28
N TYR A 236 9.56 5.70 -1.08
CA TYR A 236 9.23 4.31 -0.83
C TYR A 236 9.50 3.47 -2.09
N GLY A 237 9.98 2.26 -1.91
CA GLY A 237 10.24 1.35 -3.03
C GLY A 237 8.98 0.72 -3.58
N LEU A 238 7.95 0.52 -2.74
CA LEU A 238 6.70 -0.14 -3.10
C LEU A 238 5.61 0.21 -2.09
N THR A 239 4.35 0.18 -2.54
CA THR A 239 3.17 0.20 -1.67
C THR A 239 2.14 -0.82 -2.13
N CYS A 240 1.55 -1.58 -1.19
CA CYS A 240 0.41 -2.46 -1.43
C CYS A 240 -0.72 -2.09 -0.48
N ARG A 241 -1.88 -1.78 -1.04
CA ARG A 241 -3.05 -1.53 -0.21
C ARG A 241 -3.70 -2.84 0.24
N TRP A 242 -4.02 -2.97 1.50
CA TRP A 242 -4.82 -4.04 2.04
C TRP A 242 -6.32 -3.74 1.87
N ASP A 243 -7.08 -4.51 1.10
CA ASP A 243 -6.68 -5.66 0.30
C ASP A 243 -7.31 -5.61 -1.11
N LEU A 244 -7.12 -6.67 -1.90
CA LEU A 244 -7.70 -6.74 -3.24
C LEU A 244 -9.21 -6.95 -3.18
N SER A 245 -9.70 -7.86 -2.32
CA SER A 245 -11.14 -8.13 -2.20
C SER A 245 -11.48 -8.77 -0.87
N ASN A 246 -12.51 -8.28 -0.23
CA ASN A 246 -13.13 -8.93 0.91
C ASN A 246 -14.66 -8.74 0.92
N SER A 247 -15.36 -9.50 1.77
CA SER A 247 -16.79 -9.33 1.98
C SER A 247 -17.10 -8.00 2.65
N TYR A 248 -18.35 -7.57 2.54
CA TYR A 248 -18.86 -6.41 3.25
C TYR A 248 -19.16 -6.83 4.69
N ASP A 249 -18.45 -6.25 5.64
CA ASP A 249 -18.53 -6.57 7.05
C ASP A 249 -18.25 -5.32 7.89
N ASN A 250 -18.54 -5.40 9.16
CA ASN A 250 -18.60 -4.29 10.11
C ASN A 250 -17.21 -3.70 10.42
N GLY A 251 -16.65 -2.97 9.48
CA GLY A 251 -15.35 -2.29 9.60
C GLY A 251 -14.16 -3.06 9.04
N ASN A 252 -14.40 -4.17 8.34
CA ASN A 252 -13.38 -4.94 7.62
C ASN A 252 -13.58 -4.88 6.10
N ASP A 253 -14.07 -3.76 5.59
CA ASP A 253 -14.40 -3.57 4.16
C ASP A 253 -13.20 -3.03 3.37
N HIS A 254 -12.02 -3.60 3.59
CA HIS A 254 -10.75 -3.13 3.05
C HIS A 254 -10.64 -3.26 1.53
N GLY A 255 -11.32 -4.26 0.93
CA GLY A 255 -11.13 -4.66 -0.46
C GLY A 255 -11.35 -3.55 -1.48
N LEU A 256 -10.56 -3.59 -2.55
CA LEU A 256 -10.84 -2.81 -3.76
C LEU A 256 -12.11 -3.30 -4.45
N PHE A 257 -12.42 -4.58 -4.32
CA PHE A 257 -13.61 -5.22 -4.87
C PHE A 257 -14.45 -5.85 -3.76
N ASN A 258 -15.76 -5.72 -3.89
CA ASN A 258 -16.72 -6.41 -3.03
C ASN A 258 -16.75 -7.91 -3.36
N SER A 259 -16.33 -8.77 -2.44
CA SER A 259 -16.39 -10.23 -2.62
C SER A 259 -17.75 -10.83 -2.26
N GLY A 260 -18.70 -10.04 -1.74
CA GLY A 260 -20.07 -10.42 -1.41
C GLY A 260 -20.63 -9.72 -0.17
N ASN A 261 -21.88 -9.98 0.14
CA ASN A 261 -22.64 -9.51 1.30
C ASN A 261 -22.92 -7.99 1.35
N GLU A 262 -22.46 -7.18 0.39
CA GLU A 262 -22.83 -5.78 0.34
C GLU A 262 -24.28 -5.64 -0.16
N PRO A 263 -25.19 -5.02 0.61
CA PRO A 263 -26.62 -5.02 0.29
C PRO A 263 -26.92 -4.35 -1.07
N GLY A 264 -27.56 -5.11 -1.97
CA GLY A 264 -27.98 -4.62 -3.28
C GLY A 264 -26.84 -4.42 -4.28
N VAL A 265 -25.63 -4.82 -3.97
CA VAL A 265 -24.44 -4.64 -4.81
C VAL A 265 -23.98 -5.98 -5.38
N VAL A 266 -23.69 -6.02 -6.66
CA VAL A 266 -23.20 -7.24 -7.31
C VAL A 266 -21.80 -7.60 -6.80
N LYS A 267 -21.53 -8.90 -6.68
CA LYS A 267 -20.20 -9.40 -6.34
C LYS A 267 -19.16 -8.89 -7.34
N TRP A 268 -18.00 -8.50 -6.85
CA TRP A 268 -16.87 -7.94 -7.59
C TRP A 268 -17.07 -6.49 -8.07
N ASN A 269 -18.14 -5.82 -7.64
CA ASN A 269 -18.24 -4.38 -7.91
C ASN A 269 -17.07 -3.62 -7.29
N PRO A 270 -16.39 -2.74 -8.07
CA PRO A 270 -15.29 -1.93 -7.54
C PRO A 270 -15.78 -0.95 -6.48
N ARG A 271 -15.11 -0.90 -5.34
CA ARG A 271 -15.33 0.12 -4.31
C ARG A 271 -14.63 1.44 -4.65
N PRO A 272 -14.95 2.54 -3.98
CA PRO A 272 -14.40 3.87 -4.29
C PRO A 272 -12.89 3.91 -4.49
N ALA A 273 -12.10 3.28 -3.62
CA ALA A 273 -10.64 3.29 -3.71
C ALA A 273 -10.09 2.80 -5.05
N PHE A 274 -10.78 1.87 -5.72
CA PHE A 274 -10.40 1.39 -7.04
C PHE A 274 -10.30 2.54 -8.06
N TYR A 275 -11.28 3.44 -8.10
CA TYR A 275 -11.32 4.52 -9.09
C TYR A 275 -10.18 5.52 -8.88
N TYR A 276 -9.89 5.90 -7.64
CA TYR A 276 -8.78 6.79 -7.32
C TYR A 276 -7.43 6.18 -7.69
N MET A 277 -7.22 4.89 -7.41
CA MET A 277 -6.00 4.16 -7.77
C MET A 277 -5.90 3.96 -9.30
N TYR A 278 -7.00 3.65 -9.98
CA TYR A 278 -7.04 3.51 -11.44
C TYR A 278 -6.62 4.79 -12.15
N TYR A 279 -7.19 5.94 -11.76
CA TYR A 279 -6.81 7.22 -12.37
C TYR A 279 -5.41 7.65 -11.94
N PHE A 280 -4.97 7.36 -10.73
CA PHE A 280 -3.58 7.61 -10.31
C PHE A 280 -2.59 6.90 -11.24
N GLN A 281 -2.75 5.61 -11.47
CA GLN A 281 -1.90 4.82 -12.36
C GLN A 281 -1.86 5.38 -13.80
N LYS A 282 -2.96 5.94 -14.27
CA LYS A 282 -3.07 6.48 -15.64
C LYS A 282 -2.44 7.86 -15.79
N TYR A 283 -2.46 8.67 -14.74
CA TYR A 283 -2.16 10.11 -14.83
C TYR A 283 -0.94 10.55 -14.03
N ILE A 284 -0.29 9.64 -13.28
CA ILE A 284 1.07 9.84 -12.78
C ILE A 284 2.07 9.38 -13.85
N GLY A 285 3.06 10.22 -14.14
CA GLY A 285 4.10 9.90 -15.12
C GLY A 285 5.27 9.12 -14.50
N ASP A 286 6.25 8.79 -15.34
CA ASP A 286 7.40 7.94 -15.00
C ASP A 286 8.34 8.57 -13.97
N ARG A 287 8.30 9.89 -13.82
CA ARG A 287 9.17 10.63 -12.92
C ARG A 287 8.38 11.71 -12.18
N MET A 288 8.39 11.65 -10.84
CA MET A 288 7.84 12.71 -10.02
C MET A 288 8.67 14.00 -10.13
N LEU A 289 7.99 15.13 -10.22
CA LEU A 289 8.57 16.47 -10.27
C LEU A 289 8.29 17.19 -8.95
N LYS A 290 9.11 18.21 -8.67
CA LYS A 290 8.84 19.10 -7.53
C LYS A 290 7.56 19.89 -7.81
N SER A 291 6.67 19.92 -6.86
CA SER A 291 5.44 20.72 -6.89
C SER A 291 5.28 21.49 -5.59
N THR A 292 4.50 22.55 -5.63
CA THR A 292 4.18 23.38 -4.47
C THR A 292 2.68 23.28 -4.23
N THR A 293 2.28 22.99 -3.01
CA THR A 293 0.88 23.07 -2.55
C THR A 293 0.49 24.53 -2.43
N VAL A 294 -0.71 24.91 -2.89
CA VAL A 294 -1.27 26.26 -2.78
C VAL A 294 -2.60 26.18 -2.04
N GLY A 295 -2.74 26.95 -0.97
CA GLY A 295 -3.91 26.86 -0.11
C GLY A 295 -4.07 25.46 0.50
N GLY A 296 -5.29 24.92 0.52
CA GLY A 296 -5.65 23.59 1.00
C GLY A 296 -5.49 22.45 -0.04
N VAL A 297 -5.04 22.77 -1.27
CA VAL A 297 -4.95 21.82 -2.38
C VAL A 297 -3.54 21.24 -2.48
N LEU A 298 -3.41 19.94 -2.30
CA LEU A 298 -2.16 19.21 -2.57
C LEU A 298 -1.95 19.11 -4.08
N ALA A 299 -0.68 19.22 -4.51
CA ALA A 299 -0.30 19.08 -5.91
C ALA A 299 0.84 18.08 -6.07
N TYR A 300 0.64 17.07 -6.91
CA TYR A 300 1.65 16.08 -7.27
C TYR A 300 1.91 16.17 -8.77
N ALA A 301 3.09 16.60 -9.15
CA ALA A 301 3.47 16.75 -10.55
C ALA A 301 4.40 15.63 -11.00
N SER A 302 4.30 15.25 -12.25
CA SER A 302 5.11 14.20 -12.86
C SER A 302 5.37 14.49 -14.35
N SER A 303 6.33 13.78 -14.93
CA SER A 303 6.57 13.78 -16.36
C SER A 303 6.51 12.38 -16.92
N PHE A 304 5.96 12.26 -18.13
CA PHE A 304 5.99 11.04 -18.93
C PHE A 304 7.24 11.03 -19.83
N THR A 305 7.73 9.85 -20.14
CA THR A 305 8.84 9.66 -21.10
C THR A 305 8.48 10.23 -22.48
N SER A 306 7.21 10.21 -22.87
CA SER A 306 6.66 10.80 -24.10
C SER A 306 6.69 12.34 -24.12
N GLY A 307 6.89 13.00 -22.95
CA GLY A 307 7.09 14.43 -22.82
C GLY A 307 5.96 15.20 -22.15
N GLU A 308 4.75 14.64 -22.06
CA GLU A 308 3.61 15.22 -21.36
C GLU A 308 3.90 15.40 -19.86
N LYS A 309 3.10 16.25 -19.22
CA LYS A 309 3.15 16.45 -17.75
C LYS A 309 1.84 15.99 -17.14
N GLY A 310 1.94 15.14 -16.12
CA GLY A 310 0.84 14.77 -15.25
C GLY A 310 0.80 15.66 -14.02
N VAL A 311 -0.38 16.13 -13.63
CA VAL A 311 -0.59 16.87 -12.38
C VAL A 311 -1.82 16.32 -11.69
N ILE A 312 -1.68 15.94 -10.44
CA ILE A 312 -2.80 15.48 -9.60
C ILE A 312 -3.02 16.54 -8.52
N LEU A 313 -4.22 17.12 -8.51
CA LEU A 313 -4.66 18.11 -7.55
C LEU A 313 -5.65 17.45 -6.57
N VAL A 314 -5.40 17.56 -5.28
CA VAL A 314 -6.25 16.97 -4.24
C VAL A 314 -6.75 18.06 -3.31
N ASN A 315 -8.03 18.35 -3.36
CA ASN A 315 -8.66 19.28 -2.42
C ASN A 315 -9.17 18.51 -1.19
N LYS A 316 -8.43 18.63 -0.08
CA LYS A 316 -8.83 18.03 1.21
C LYS A 316 -9.86 18.87 1.95
N GLY A 317 -10.16 20.09 1.48
CA GLY A 317 -11.08 21.06 2.11
C GLY A 317 -12.53 20.80 1.77
N ILE A 318 -13.40 21.50 2.50
CA ILE A 318 -14.86 21.47 2.34
C ILE A 318 -15.40 22.59 1.41
N LEU A 319 -14.51 23.41 0.87
CA LEU A 319 -14.82 24.46 -0.12
C LEU A 319 -14.11 24.13 -1.43
N GLY A 320 -14.75 24.48 -2.54
CA GLY A 320 -14.12 24.36 -3.86
C GLY A 320 -13.06 25.45 -4.06
N GLU A 321 -12.01 25.11 -4.80
CA GLU A 321 -10.90 25.98 -5.13
C GLU A 321 -10.72 26.09 -6.65
N THR A 322 -10.13 27.19 -7.11
CA THR A 322 -9.62 27.31 -8.48
C THR A 322 -8.09 27.38 -8.44
N VAL A 323 -7.47 26.43 -9.10
CA VAL A 323 -6.00 26.32 -9.12
C VAL A 323 -5.47 26.73 -10.49
N ASN A 324 -4.51 27.66 -10.52
CA ASN A 324 -3.71 27.97 -11.69
C ASN A 324 -2.44 27.13 -11.67
N VAL A 325 -2.24 26.28 -12.67
CA VAL A 325 -1.05 25.42 -12.80
C VAL A 325 -0.01 26.11 -13.68
N THR A 326 1.13 26.45 -13.10
CA THR A 326 2.27 27.02 -13.81
C THR A 326 3.41 26.01 -13.91
N LEU A 327 3.87 25.74 -15.13
CA LEU A 327 5.05 24.92 -15.36
C LEU A 327 6.33 25.78 -15.25
N GLN A 328 7.28 25.32 -14.44
CA GLN A 328 8.60 25.95 -14.35
C GLN A 328 9.61 25.11 -15.15
N ASN A 329 10.41 25.77 -15.97
CA ASN A 329 11.44 25.16 -16.82
C ASN A 329 10.87 24.10 -17.80
N ALA A 330 9.62 24.28 -18.21
CA ALA A 330 8.96 23.45 -19.22
C ALA A 330 7.91 24.27 -19.97
N THR A 331 7.72 23.95 -21.23
CA THR A 331 6.68 24.56 -22.07
C THR A 331 5.46 23.65 -22.12
N ALA A 332 4.29 24.22 -21.94
CA ALA A 332 3.04 23.52 -22.19
C ALA A 332 2.75 23.51 -23.69
N GLY A 333 2.20 22.40 -24.20
CA GLY A 333 1.61 22.35 -25.51
C GLY A 333 0.30 23.15 -25.58
N THR A 334 -0.46 22.97 -26.65
CA THR A 334 -1.65 23.80 -26.92
C THR A 334 -2.89 23.43 -26.13
N LYS A 335 -2.91 22.24 -25.53
CA LYS A 335 -4.09 21.70 -24.81
C LYS A 335 -3.68 21.01 -23.53
N PHE A 336 -4.61 20.99 -22.58
CA PHE A 336 -4.59 20.10 -21.43
C PHE A 336 -5.95 19.40 -21.28
N TYR A 337 -5.91 18.25 -20.60
CA TYR A 337 -7.06 17.37 -20.40
C TYR A 337 -7.18 17.03 -18.92
N TRP A 338 -8.40 16.81 -18.42
CA TRP A 338 -8.52 16.40 -17.02
C TRP A 338 -9.75 15.54 -16.75
N TYR A 339 -9.65 14.79 -15.66
CA TYR A 339 -10.75 14.11 -15.01
C TYR A 339 -10.92 14.64 -13.59
N THR A 340 -12.16 14.79 -13.16
CA THR A 340 -12.51 15.17 -11.79
C THR A 340 -13.24 14.03 -11.12
N LEU A 341 -12.74 13.57 -9.99
CA LEU A 341 -13.39 12.59 -9.13
C LEU A 341 -13.96 13.29 -7.90
N THR A 342 -15.25 13.08 -7.65
CA THR A 342 -15.97 13.58 -6.47
C THR A 342 -16.71 12.44 -5.79
N GLY A 343 -17.03 12.60 -4.51
CA GLY A 343 -17.91 11.68 -3.79
C GLY A 343 -19.39 12.01 -3.98
N GLY A 344 -20.25 11.08 -3.57
CA GLY A 344 -21.67 11.34 -3.38
C GLY A 344 -21.94 12.11 -2.09
N THR A 345 -23.21 12.46 -1.87
CA THR A 345 -23.69 13.21 -0.70
C THR A 345 -24.68 12.43 0.16
N ASP A 346 -24.97 11.21 -0.21
CA ASP A 346 -25.99 10.35 0.41
C ASP A 346 -25.61 9.84 1.81
N ASN A 347 -24.34 9.93 2.19
CA ASN A 347 -23.83 9.63 3.53
C ASN A 347 -22.82 10.69 4.01
N GLY A 348 -23.10 11.95 3.75
CA GLY A 348 -22.18 13.05 4.06
C GLY A 348 -20.80 12.84 3.42
N GLU A 349 -19.73 13.06 4.20
CA GLU A 349 -18.36 12.88 3.74
C GLU A 349 -17.94 11.40 3.57
N PHE A 350 -18.76 10.44 4.00
CA PHE A 350 -18.45 8.99 3.91
C PHE A 350 -19.37 8.26 2.92
N SER A 351 -19.83 8.96 1.88
CA SER A 351 -20.52 8.30 0.78
C SER A 351 -19.66 7.23 0.13
N SER A 352 -20.27 6.07 -0.13
CA SER A 352 -19.61 4.99 -0.88
C SER A 352 -19.70 5.15 -2.40
N LYS A 353 -20.09 6.33 -2.88
CA LYS A 353 -20.23 6.65 -4.30
C LYS A 353 -19.12 7.53 -4.82
N VAL A 354 -18.68 7.26 -6.05
CA VAL A 354 -17.71 8.07 -6.79
C VAL A 354 -18.29 8.48 -8.13
N PHE A 355 -18.12 9.75 -8.47
CA PHE A 355 -18.49 10.35 -9.74
C PHE A 355 -17.22 10.73 -10.51
N VAL A 356 -17.15 10.37 -11.77
CA VAL A 356 -16.06 10.71 -12.67
C VAL A 356 -16.59 11.67 -13.73
N ASN A 357 -16.13 12.91 -13.77
CA ASN A 357 -16.66 13.97 -14.62
C ASN A 357 -18.21 14.06 -14.54
N GLY A 358 -18.78 13.88 -13.34
CA GLY A 358 -20.21 13.87 -13.10
C GLY A 358 -20.94 12.56 -13.45
N ASN A 359 -20.26 11.57 -14.05
CA ASN A 359 -20.85 10.25 -14.30
C ASN A 359 -20.79 9.43 -13.01
N GLY A 360 -21.96 9.06 -12.53
CA GLY A 360 -22.14 8.40 -11.25
C GLY A 360 -22.02 6.88 -11.29
N PRO A 361 -22.25 6.25 -10.12
CA PRO A 361 -22.19 4.81 -9.99
C PRO A 361 -23.16 4.07 -10.90
N THR A 362 -22.73 2.91 -11.38
CA THR A 362 -23.59 1.95 -12.09
C THR A 362 -24.43 1.11 -11.09
N GLU A 363 -23.85 0.86 -9.91
CA GLU A 363 -24.44 0.13 -8.80
C GLU A 363 -24.81 1.10 -7.66
N PRO A 364 -25.53 0.69 -6.62
CA PRO A 364 -25.84 1.54 -5.45
C PRO A 364 -24.62 2.15 -4.76
N THR A 365 -23.46 1.50 -4.87
CA THR A 365 -22.17 1.95 -4.34
C THR A 365 -21.08 1.85 -5.39
N GLY A 366 -19.88 2.37 -5.12
CA GLY A 366 -18.75 2.37 -6.05
C GLY A 366 -18.82 3.55 -7.02
N GLY A 367 -18.43 3.32 -8.24
CA GLY A 367 -18.39 4.34 -9.29
C GLY A 367 -19.01 3.83 -10.61
N PRO A 368 -18.75 4.50 -11.74
CA PRO A 368 -19.30 4.15 -13.05
C PRO A 368 -18.64 2.89 -13.63
N SER A 369 -18.83 1.72 -12.96
CA SER A 369 -18.14 0.47 -13.25
C SER A 369 -18.33 -0.04 -14.67
N ALA A 370 -19.47 0.26 -15.32
CA ALA A 370 -19.71 -0.09 -16.71
C ALA A 370 -19.03 0.84 -17.73
N THR A 371 -18.66 2.06 -17.32
CA THR A 371 -18.26 3.11 -18.28
C THR A 371 -16.96 3.85 -17.96
N TYR A 372 -16.33 3.60 -16.80
CA TYR A 372 -15.15 4.37 -16.33
C TYR A 372 -13.98 4.39 -17.33
N THR A 373 -13.87 3.40 -18.21
CA THR A 373 -12.85 3.33 -19.26
C THR A 373 -13.19 4.15 -20.51
N THR A 374 -14.44 4.56 -20.67
CA THR A 374 -14.96 5.24 -21.87
C THR A 374 -15.43 6.68 -21.61
N ILE A 375 -15.40 7.13 -20.34
CA ILE A 375 -15.70 8.52 -20.02
C ILE A 375 -14.67 9.43 -20.65
N ASN A 376 -15.13 10.43 -21.42
CA ASN A 376 -14.25 11.40 -22.05
C ASN A 376 -13.61 12.35 -21.01
N ALA A 377 -12.34 12.69 -21.22
CA ALA A 377 -11.70 13.76 -20.50
C ALA A 377 -12.30 15.11 -20.87
N ASN A 378 -12.38 16.03 -19.88
CA ASN A 378 -12.54 17.44 -20.19
C ASN A 378 -11.27 17.96 -20.86
N SER A 379 -11.36 19.05 -21.64
CA SER A 379 -10.20 19.66 -22.28
C SER A 379 -10.33 21.17 -22.42
N ALA A 380 -9.21 21.87 -22.42
CA ALA A 380 -9.12 23.29 -22.73
C ALA A 380 -7.79 23.64 -23.42
N LEU A 381 -7.72 24.86 -23.97
CA LEU A 381 -6.51 25.43 -24.53
C LEU A 381 -5.63 26.01 -23.42
N THR A 382 -4.32 25.87 -23.55
CA THR A 382 -3.34 26.45 -22.61
C THR A 382 -3.13 27.94 -22.79
N SER A 383 -3.58 28.52 -23.93
CA SER A 383 -3.43 29.96 -24.23
C SER A 383 -4.16 30.88 -23.24
N GLY A 384 -5.18 30.39 -22.52
CA GLY A 384 -5.88 31.09 -21.45
C GLY A 384 -5.32 30.83 -20.05
N GLY A 385 -4.14 30.18 -19.95
CA GLY A 385 -3.62 29.61 -18.70
C GLY A 385 -4.24 28.26 -18.37
N ILE A 386 -3.60 27.52 -17.50
CA ILE A 386 -4.09 26.20 -17.06
C ILE A 386 -4.83 26.40 -15.74
N ASN A 387 -6.09 26.84 -15.84
CA ASN A 387 -6.97 27.10 -14.71
C ASN A 387 -7.94 25.93 -14.53
N VAL A 388 -7.96 25.34 -13.35
CA VAL A 388 -8.74 24.15 -13.05
C VAL A 388 -9.57 24.35 -11.79
N SER A 389 -10.87 24.09 -11.88
CA SER A 389 -11.74 23.99 -10.71
C SER A 389 -11.51 22.66 -9.99
N VAL A 390 -11.23 22.74 -8.70
CA VAL A 390 -11.00 21.57 -7.82
C VAL A 390 -12.10 21.62 -6.74
N PRO A 391 -13.22 20.91 -6.93
CA PRO A 391 -14.32 20.90 -5.97
C PRO A 391 -13.91 20.50 -4.56
N ALA A 392 -14.75 20.79 -3.58
CA ALA A 392 -14.56 20.30 -2.22
C ALA A 392 -14.41 18.77 -2.20
N ARG A 393 -13.55 18.22 -1.35
CA ARG A 393 -13.34 16.78 -1.20
C ARG A 393 -13.23 16.06 -2.55
N SER A 394 -12.33 16.52 -3.42
CA SER A 394 -12.19 15.98 -4.77
C SER A 394 -10.75 15.81 -5.19
N VAL A 395 -10.58 15.06 -6.28
CA VAL A 395 -9.30 14.90 -6.95
C VAL A 395 -9.45 15.24 -8.43
N VAL A 396 -8.52 16.02 -8.95
CA VAL A 396 -8.43 16.31 -10.38
C VAL A 396 -7.12 15.79 -10.95
N TYR A 397 -7.22 15.00 -11.99
CA TYR A 397 -6.10 14.40 -12.70
C TYR A 397 -5.92 15.13 -14.03
N LEU A 398 -4.80 15.80 -14.22
CA LEU A 398 -4.49 16.56 -15.44
C LEU A 398 -3.39 15.89 -16.24
N ILE A 399 -3.53 16.00 -17.57
CA ILE A 399 -2.44 15.81 -18.54
C ILE A 399 -2.29 17.09 -19.34
N ILE A 400 -1.08 17.62 -19.35
CA ILE A 400 -0.70 18.79 -20.13
C ILE A 400 0.16 18.29 -21.30
N ASN A 401 -0.28 18.56 -22.52
CA ASN A 401 0.47 18.18 -23.72
C ASN A 401 1.86 18.84 -23.75
N LYS A 402 2.77 18.21 -24.45
CA LYS A 402 4.08 18.77 -24.81
C LYS A 402 4.00 19.72 -25.97
#